data_fae854c910d869a599b0864a694edc1b
#
_entry.id   fae854c910d869a599b0864a694edc1b
#
_cell.length_a   1.000
_cell.length_b   1.000
_cell.length_c   1.000
_cell.angle_alpha   90.00
_cell.angle_beta   90.00
_cell.angle_gamma   90.00
#
_symmetry.space_group_name_H-M   'P 1'
#
loop_
_entity.id
_entity.type
_entity.pdbx_description
1 polymer ?
#
loop_
_entity_poly.entity_id
_entity_poly.type
_entity_poly.pdbx_seq_one_letter_code
_entity_poly.pdbx_strand_id
1 'polypeptide(L)'
;LPEELKADNDAGYEARVLNALEEGPQSEEEAAVWDQFTAEVEAWKATDRTKVFDSPLWMAIEGVRTDGGNLEDYLYFAETLQEFDDWIEEMGVEWEKAHGIVGYSWPRWTNIKDFYLGEGYFHYLKKNIEENQYPIDIYTSTPVTELLVDEEGAVTGVHAVSADGTQYNVKARQGVLLATGGFAGNGKMLVEYNELWEGMTEDVLSTNTAGATGDGIVMAQKLGAAVDQMEAEMMFPMADRKTGSTEAIVGNTASCLMVNQEGQRFTNETGTRWDISAAIFEQTGDQAYIISSSNNSGIQDGRTQGGSDVEAMLKNGRLFRADT
;
A
#
# COMPACT_ATOMS: atom_id res chain seq x y z
N LEU A 1 -14.48 6.95 18.46
CA LEU A 1 -13.04 6.83 18.52
C LEU A 1 -12.58 6.61 19.95
N PRO A 2 -11.54 5.81 20.18
CA PRO A 2 -10.88 5.75 21.48
C PRO A 2 -10.46 7.16 21.94
N GLU A 3 -10.50 7.42 23.25
CA GLU A 3 -10.10 8.74 23.80
C GLU A 3 -8.68 9.16 23.39
N GLU A 4 -7.84 8.19 23.12
CA GLU A 4 -6.46 8.36 22.65
C GLU A 4 -6.37 9.02 21.27
N LEU A 5 -7.38 8.84 20.41
CA LEU A 5 -7.46 9.49 19.10
C LEU A 5 -8.08 10.90 19.16
N LYS A 6 -8.71 11.27 20.28
CA LYS A 6 -9.19 12.65 20.48
C LYS A 6 -8.05 13.66 20.60
N ALA A 7 -6.91 13.25 21.16
CA ALA A 7 -5.73 14.12 21.24
C ALA A 7 -5.11 14.39 19.88
N ASP A 8 -5.22 13.46 18.95
CA ASP A 8 -4.74 13.62 17.57
C ASP A 8 -5.70 14.46 16.71
N ASN A 9 -6.94 14.66 17.14
CA ASN A 9 -7.89 15.54 16.46
C ASN A 9 -7.46 17.02 16.49
N ASP A 10 -6.67 17.42 17.46
CA ASP A 10 -6.02 18.73 17.49
C ASP A 10 -5.02 18.91 16.32
N ALA A 11 -4.68 17.83 15.62
CA ALA A 11 -3.81 17.85 14.44
C ALA A 11 -4.51 18.23 13.12
N GLY A 12 -5.76 18.62 13.16
CA GLY A 12 -6.47 19.17 11.99
C GLY A 12 -7.23 18.16 11.13
N TYR A 13 -7.44 16.95 11.60
CA TYR A 13 -8.20 15.94 10.87
C TYR A 13 -9.63 16.38 10.57
N GLU A 14 -10.29 16.95 11.56
CA GLU A 14 -11.64 17.50 11.42
C GLU A 14 -11.70 18.61 10.35
N ALA A 15 -10.66 19.44 10.28
CA ALA A 15 -10.55 20.49 9.30
C ALA A 15 -10.54 19.95 7.86
N ARG A 16 -9.97 18.77 7.60
CA ARG A 16 -9.94 18.18 6.24
C ARG A 16 -11.34 17.85 5.75
N VAL A 17 -12.18 17.24 6.60
CA VAL A 17 -13.57 16.92 6.26
C VAL A 17 -14.36 18.21 5.97
N LEU A 18 -14.18 19.21 6.81
CA LEU A 18 -14.89 20.50 6.66
C LEU A 18 -14.41 21.26 5.42
N ASN A 19 -13.11 21.27 5.16
CA ASN A 19 -12.53 21.87 3.95
C ASN A 19 -13.03 21.15 2.70
N ALA A 20 -13.05 19.83 2.69
CA ALA A 20 -13.58 19.06 1.57
C ALA A 20 -15.04 19.43 1.28
N LEU A 21 -15.86 19.59 2.33
CA LEU A 21 -17.24 20.01 2.17
C LEU A 21 -17.36 21.44 1.59
N GLU A 22 -16.46 22.37 1.98
CA GLU A 22 -16.41 23.73 1.44
C GLU A 22 -15.91 23.78 -0.01
N GLU A 23 -14.96 22.91 -0.37
CA GLU A 23 -14.42 22.82 -1.73
C GLU A 23 -15.43 22.27 -2.73
N GLY A 24 -16.35 21.43 -2.26
CA GLY A 24 -17.32 20.72 -3.11
C GLY A 24 -16.74 19.51 -3.84
N PRO A 25 -17.58 18.85 -4.67
CA PRO A 25 -17.16 17.67 -5.43
C PRO A 25 -16.13 18.04 -6.50
N GLN A 26 -15.11 17.21 -6.67
CA GLN A 26 -14.01 17.41 -7.63
C GLN A 26 -14.16 16.57 -8.91
N SER A 27 -15.13 15.64 -8.94
CA SER A 27 -15.44 14.82 -10.10
C SER A 27 -16.95 14.61 -10.25
N GLU A 28 -17.39 14.05 -11.40
CA GLU A 28 -18.78 13.66 -11.61
C GLU A 28 -19.19 12.53 -10.66
N GLU A 29 -18.30 11.62 -10.33
CA GLU A 29 -18.52 10.52 -9.40
C GLU A 29 -18.73 11.05 -7.98
N GLU A 30 -17.89 11.97 -7.52
CA GLU A 30 -18.09 12.64 -6.24
C GLU A 30 -19.42 13.41 -6.21
N ALA A 31 -19.74 14.11 -7.29
CA ALA A 31 -21.00 14.87 -7.37
C ALA A 31 -22.24 13.99 -7.22
N ALA A 32 -22.19 12.74 -7.69
CA ALA A 32 -23.30 11.79 -7.58
C ALA A 32 -23.59 11.37 -6.14
N VAL A 33 -22.60 11.38 -5.25
CA VAL A 33 -22.72 10.98 -3.84
C VAL A 33 -22.64 12.17 -2.87
N TRP A 34 -22.49 13.38 -3.38
CA TRP A 34 -22.20 14.57 -2.57
C TRP A 34 -23.32 14.98 -1.61
N ASP A 35 -24.56 14.79 -2.00
CA ASP A 35 -25.71 15.05 -1.14
C ASP A 35 -25.72 14.12 0.08
N GLN A 36 -25.35 12.85 -0.12
CA GLN A 36 -25.21 11.88 0.97
C GLN A 36 -24.06 12.27 1.89
N PHE A 37 -22.88 12.55 1.36
CA PHE A 37 -21.72 13.00 2.14
C PHE A 37 -22.05 14.24 2.97
N THR A 38 -22.69 15.24 2.35
CA THR A 38 -23.12 16.46 3.03
C THR A 38 -24.07 16.15 4.18
N ALA A 39 -25.06 15.27 3.96
CA ALA A 39 -26.01 14.87 4.99
C ALA A 39 -25.33 14.15 6.17
N GLU A 40 -24.38 13.27 5.91
CA GLU A 40 -23.59 12.58 6.94
C GLU A 40 -22.78 13.57 7.79
N VAL A 41 -22.09 14.52 7.16
CA VAL A 41 -21.29 15.55 7.85
C VAL A 41 -22.20 16.49 8.68
N GLU A 42 -23.34 16.92 8.14
CA GLU A 42 -24.29 17.78 8.87
C GLU A 42 -24.93 17.04 10.06
N ALA A 43 -25.22 15.73 9.91
CA ALA A 43 -25.69 14.91 11.01
C ALA A 43 -24.64 14.82 12.14
N TRP A 44 -23.37 14.63 11.78
CA TRP A 44 -22.28 14.62 12.73
C TRP A 44 -22.09 16.00 13.42
N LYS A 45 -22.14 17.10 12.67
CA LYS A 45 -22.07 18.46 13.24
C LYS A 45 -23.17 18.74 14.26
N ALA A 46 -24.33 18.08 14.13
CA ALA A 46 -25.44 18.19 15.07
C ALA A 46 -25.24 17.39 16.37
N THR A 47 -24.21 16.54 16.46
CA THR A 47 -23.86 15.82 17.68
C THR A 47 -23.04 16.72 18.63
N ASP A 48 -22.70 16.18 19.80
CA ASP A 48 -21.75 16.80 20.74
C ASP A 48 -20.29 16.81 20.24
N ARG A 49 -20.04 16.20 19.05
CA ARG A 49 -18.75 16.09 18.40
C ARG A 49 -17.64 15.46 19.28
N THR A 50 -18.05 14.62 20.22
CA THR A 50 -17.09 13.84 21.03
C THR A 50 -16.41 12.73 20.25
N LYS A 51 -17.02 12.35 19.09
CA LYS A 51 -16.43 11.44 18.10
C LYS A 51 -16.08 12.23 16.86
N VAL A 52 -14.93 11.91 16.26
CA VAL A 52 -14.58 12.45 14.95
C VAL A 52 -15.51 11.89 13.88
N PHE A 53 -15.66 12.65 12.82
CA PHE A 53 -16.39 12.18 11.65
C PHE A 53 -15.54 11.17 10.88
N ASP A 54 -16.07 10.01 10.68
CA ASP A 54 -15.59 9.05 9.68
C ASP A 54 -16.77 8.23 9.14
N SER A 55 -16.70 7.89 7.86
CA SER A 55 -17.68 7.02 7.22
C SER A 55 -17.04 6.29 6.04
N PRO A 56 -17.62 5.17 5.57
CA PRO A 56 -17.17 4.52 4.34
C PRO A 56 -17.09 5.49 3.15
N LEU A 57 -18.07 6.36 3.03
CA LEU A 57 -18.13 7.35 1.95
C LEU A 57 -17.00 8.39 2.05
N TRP A 58 -16.72 8.90 3.25
CA TRP A 58 -15.58 9.79 3.46
C TRP A 58 -14.24 9.11 3.18
N MET A 59 -14.09 7.88 3.63
CA MET A 59 -12.88 7.09 3.34
C MET A 59 -12.67 6.92 1.83
N ALA A 60 -13.74 6.68 1.07
CA ALA A 60 -13.68 6.53 -0.37
C ALA A 60 -13.34 7.84 -1.08
N ILE A 61 -14.00 8.96 -0.75
CA ILE A 61 -13.73 10.29 -1.30
C ILE A 61 -12.29 10.70 -1.02
N GLU A 62 -11.83 10.53 0.22
CA GLU A 62 -10.46 10.86 0.61
C GLU A 62 -9.43 9.99 -0.12
N GLY A 63 -9.71 8.69 -0.30
CA GLY A 63 -8.86 7.77 -1.03
C GLY A 63 -8.67 8.19 -2.49
N VAL A 64 -9.75 8.45 -3.20
CA VAL A 64 -9.69 8.93 -4.60
C VAL A 64 -8.95 10.25 -4.71
N ARG A 65 -9.19 11.20 -3.81
CA ARG A 65 -8.49 12.50 -3.82
C ARG A 65 -7.01 12.41 -3.50
N THR A 66 -6.60 11.39 -2.74
CA THR A 66 -5.21 11.22 -2.31
C THR A 66 -4.40 10.39 -3.30
N ASP A 67 -4.96 9.26 -3.73
CA ASP A 67 -4.24 8.23 -4.49
C ASP A 67 -4.79 8.05 -5.93
N GLY A 68 -5.89 8.73 -6.28
CA GLY A 68 -6.60 8.50 -7.54
C GLY A 68 -7.45 7.24 -7.51
N GLY A 69 -7.85 6.76 -8.67
CA GLY A 69 -8.63 5.53 -8.80
C GLY A 69 -10.13 5.76 -8.89
N ASN A 70 -10.91 4.70 -8.68
CA ASN A 70 -12.36 4.65 -8.88
C ASN A 70 -13.10 4.76 -7.54
N LEU A 71 -14.06 5.68 -7.44
CA LEU A 71 -14.81 5.92 -6.21
C LEU A 71 -15.69 4.72 -5.81
N GLU A 72 -16.25 4.00 -6.77
CA GLU A 72 -17.10 2.83 -6.51
C GLU A 72 -16.29 1.70 -5.87
N ASP A 73 -15.07 1.45 -6.35
CA ASP A 73 -14.16 0.45 -5.81
C ASP A 73 -13.72 0.79 -4.39
N TYR A 74 -13.36 2.05 -4.15
CA TYR A 74 -13.02 2.52 -2.79
C TYR A 74 -14.21 2.43 -1.83
N LEU A 75 -15.40 2.77 -2.30
CA LEU A 75 -16.61 2.69 -1.46
C LEU A 75 -16.93 1.24 -1.11
N TYR A 76 -16.88 0.33 -2.09
CA TYR A 76 -17.06 -1.09 -1.86
C TYR A 76 -16.03 -1.65 -0.85
N PHE A 77 -14.76 -1.28 -1.01
CA PHE A 77 -13.72 -1.64 -0.06
C PHE A 77 -14.03 -1.12 1.35
N ALA A 78 -14.38 0.18 1.48
CA ALA A 78 -14.64 0.79 2.78
C ALA A 78 -15.89 0.19 3.48
N GLU A 79 -16.93 -0.16 2.72
CA GLU A 79 -18.16 -0.79 3.24
C GLU A 79 -17.92 -2.23 3.71
N THR A 80 -17.00 -2.96 3.07
CA THR A 80 -16.71 -4.36 3.40
C THR A 80 -15.61 -4.54 4.45
N LEU A 81 -14.90 -3.47 4.80
CA LEU A 81 -13.75 -3.53 5.69
C LEU A 81 -14.08 -4.05 7.08
N GLN A 82 -15.25 -3.69 7.63
CA GLN A 82 -15.67 -4.18 8.95
C GLN A 82 -15.94 -5.69 8.95
N GLU A 83 -16.53 -6.21 7.89
CA GLU A 83 -16.76 -7.67 7.76
C GLU A 83 -15.42 -8.44 7.68
N PHE A 84 -14.45 -7.85 6.99
CA PHE A 84 -13.09 -8.41 6.94
C PHE A 84 -12.41 -8.38 8.31
N ASP A 85 -12.50 -7.26 9.04
CA ASP A 85 -11.95 -7.12 10.39
C ASP A 85 -12.55 -8.16 11.35
N ASP A 86 -13.87 -8.26 11.40
CA ASP A 86 -14.59 -9.22 12.25
C ASP A 86 -14.13 -10.66 11.92
N TRP A 87 -14.04 -10.99 10.63
CA TRP A 87 -13.62 -12.32 10.18
C TRP A 87 -12.18 -12.67 10.59
N ILE A 88 -11.23 -11.72 10.50
CA ILE A 88 -9.85 -12.02 10.85
C ILE A 88 -9.61 -11.99 12.37
N GLU A 89 -10.38 -11.20 13.11
CA GLU A 89 -10.38 -11.20 14.58
C GLU A 89 -10.94 -12.52 15.15
N GLU A 90 -11.91 -13.16 14.49
CA GLU A 90 -12.38 -14.51 14.84
C GLU A 90 -11.27 -15.57 14.79
N MET A 91 -10.21 -15.34 14.02
CA MET A 91 -9.02 -16.19 13.96
C MET A 91 -8.03 -15.91 15.10
N GLY A 92 -8.31 -14.90 15.95
CA GLY A 92 -7.50 -14.51 17.11
C GLY A 92 -6.50 -13.38 16.79
N VAL A 93 -6.69 -12.63 15.70
CA VAL A 93 -5.86 -11.45 15.41
C VAL A 93 -6.10 -10.38 16.47
N GLU A 94 -5.02 -9.82 17.00
CA GLU A 94 -5.01 -8.60 17.79
C GLU A 94 -4.30 -7.50 16.99
N TRP A 95 -4.94 -6.34 16.93
CA TRP A 95 -4.39 -5.18 16.25
C TRP A 95 -3.50 -4.35 17.17
N GLU A 96 -2.45 -3.75 16.60
CA GLU A 96 -1.72 -2.67 17.25
C GLU A 96 -2.54 -1.37 17.20
N LYS A 97 -2.06 -0.36 17.93
CA LYS A 97 -2.64 0.98 17.85
C LYS A 97 -2.54 1.51 16.40
N ALA A 98 -3.64 2.01 15.89
CA ALA A 98 -3.67 2.61 14.57
C ALA A 98 -2.74 3.83 14.46
N HIS A 99 -2.10 3.98 13.30
CA HIS A 99 -1.16 5.02 12.97
C HIS A 99 -1.66 5.89 11.82
N GLY A 100 -1.24 7.16 11.81
CA GLY A 100 -1.45 8.04 10.67
C GLY A 100 -0.62 7.61 9.47
N ILE A 101 -1.17 7.78 8.28
CA ILE A 101 -0.47 7.61 7.02
C ILE A 101 -0.52 8.93 6.24
N VAL A 102 0.56 9.24 5.54
CA VAL A 102 0.65 10.48 4.74
C VAL A 102 -0.48 10.53 3.71
N GLY A 103 -1.17 11.66 3.66
CA GLY A 103 -2.27 11.89 2.72
C GLY A 103 -3.67 11.67 3.28
N TYR A 104 -3.82 10.92 4.37
CA TYR A 104 -5.11 10.59 4.96
C TYR A 104 -5.40 11.38 6.23
N SER A 105 -6.68 11.69 6.49
CA SER A 105 -7.11 12.44 7.67
C SER A 105 -7.04 11.61 8.94
N TRP A 106 -7.21 10.29 8.84
CA TRP A 106 -7.32 9.42 9.99
C TRP A 106 -6.19 8.42 10.09
N PRO A 107 -5.79 8.02 11.31
CA PRO A 107 -4.89 6.90 11.53
C PRO A 107 -5.64 5.59 11.22
N ARG A 108 -5.71 5.21 9.95
CA ARG A 108 -6.35 3.98 9.48
C ARG A 108 -5.36 2.85 9.22
N TRP A 109 -4.07 3.09 9.45
CA TRP A 109 -3.06 2.04 9.30
C TRP A 109 -2.80 1.36 10.63
N THR A 110 -2.95 0.04 10.66
CA THR A 110 -2.59 -0.79 11.80
C THR A 110 -1.79 -2.00 11.35
N ASN A 111 -1.06 -2.61 12.29
CA ASN A 111 -0.37 -3.88 12.09
C ASN A 111 -1.02 -4.95 12.96
N ILE A 112 -0.86 -6.20 12.57
CA ILE A 112 -1.16 -7.31 13.46
C ILE A 112 -0.08 -7.33 14.54
N LYS A 113 -0.50 -7.33 15.80
CA LYS A 113 0.39 -7.27 16.96
C LYS A 113 1.41 -8.40 16.96
N ASP A 114 2.64 -8.07 17.29
CA ASP A 114 3.79 -8.98 17.32
C ASP A 114 4.27 -9.52 15.96
N PHE A 115 3.73 -9.01 14.85
CA PHE A 115 4.14 -9.38 13.49
C PHE A 115 4.61 -8.16 12.69
N TYR A 116 5.52 -8.40 11.76
CA TYR A 116 6.02 -7.35 10.88
C TYR A 116 5.33 -7.40 9.51
N LEU A 117 4.81 -6.27 9.06
CA LEU A 117 4.09 -6.15 7.78
C LEU A 117 2.97 -7.21 7.62
N GLY A 118 2.92 -7.89 6.45
CA GLY A 118 1.90 -8.89 6.11
C GLY A 118 2.11 -10.28 6.73
N GLU A 119 3.17 -10.51 7.52
CA GLU A 119 3.50 -11.83 8.08
C GLU A 119 2.38 -12.39 8.97
N GLY A 120 1.75 -11.52 9.75
CA GLY A 120 0.66 -11.90 10.65
C GLY A 120 -0.53 -12.49 9.93
N TYR A 121 -0.91 -11.97 8.76
CA TYR A 121 -2.01 -12.53 7.97
C TYR A 121 -1.74 -13.98 7.55
N PHE A 122 -0.55 -14.26 7.05
CA PHE A 122 -0.16 -15.63 6.70
C PHE A 122 -0.12 -16.56 7.90
N HIS A 123 0.33 -16.04 9.05
CA HIS A 123 0.36 -16.83 10.29
C HIS A 123 -1.06 -17.26 10.70
N TYR A 124 -1.99 -16.33 10.84
CA TYR A 124 -3.35 -16.61 11.30
C TYR A 124 -4.16 -17.42 10.28
N LEU A 125 -4.03 -17.12 9.00
CA LEU A 125 -4.70 -17.89 7.95
C LEU A 125 -4.23 -19.35 7.92
N LYS A 126 -2.91 -19.60 8.00
CA LYS A 126 -2.37 -20.98 8.06
C LYS A 126 -2.82 -21.70 9.32
N LYS A 127 -2.73 -21.03 10.48
CA LYS A 127 -3.20 -21.57 11.74
C LYS A 127 -4.70 -21.97 11.65
N ASN A 128 -5.54 -21.09 11.11
CA ASN A 128 -6.97 -21.35 10.94
C ASN A 128 -7.23 -22.55 10.04
N ILE A 129 -6.50 -22.69 8.93
CA ILE A 129 -6.58 -23.86 8.04
C ILE A 129 -6.24 -25.15 8.79
N GLU A 130 -5.16 -25.16 9.57
CA GLU A 130 -4.68 -26.33 10.30
C GLU A 130 -5.63 -26.74 11.44
N GLU A 131 -6.06 -25.78 12.27
CA GLU A 131 -6.94 -26.03 13.42
C GLU A 131 -8.32 -26.53 13.01
N ASN A 132 -8.88 -26.00 11.93
CA ASN A 132 -10.18 -26.42 11.41
C ASN A 132 -10.09 -27.57 10.41
N GLN A 133 -8.90 -28.05 10.08
CA GLN A 133 -8.67 -29.14 9.15
C GLN A 133 -9.38 -28.93 7.79
N TYR A 134 -9.36 -27.67 7.31
CA TYR A 134 -9.92 -27.39 5.99
C TYR A 134 -9.21 -28.18 4.90
N PRO A 135 -9.94 -28.75 3.93
CA PRO A 135 -9.36 -29.53 2.84
C PRO A 135 -8.71 -28.62 1.80
N ILE A 136 -7.64 -27.93 2.21
CA ILE A 136 -6.87 -26.98 1.39
C ILE A 136 -5.47 -27.52 1.20
N ASP A 137 -5.11 -27.76 -0.06
CA ASP A 137 -3.76 -28.13 -0.44
C ASP A 137 -2.97 -26.86 -0.84
N ILE A 138 -1.83 -26.62 -0.21
CA ILE A 138 -0.95 -25.46 -0.48
C ILE A 138 0.31 -25.94 -1.18
N TYR A 139 0.51 -25.49 -2.42
CA TYR A 139 1.70 -25.76 -3.21
C TYR A 139 2.58 -24.52 -3.28
N THR A 140 3.71 -24.54 -2.58
CA THR A 140 4.72 -23.47 -2.64
C THR A 140 5.76 -23.75 -3.73
N SER A 141 6.47 -22.71 -4.19
CA SER A 141 7.48 -22.83 -5.26
C SER A 141 6.94 -23.52 -6.51
N THR A 142 5.66 -23.29 -6.82
CA THR A 142 4.94 -23.95 -7.89
C THR A 142 4.19 -22.89 -8.71
N PRO A 143 4.92 -22.08 -9.52
CA PRO A 143 4.30 -21.06 -10.35
C PRO A 143 3.29 -21.66 -11.31
N VAL A 144 2.12 -21.00 -11.39
CA VAL A 144 1.14 -21.22 -12.45
C VAL A 144 1.64 -20.51 -13.70
N THR A 145 1.66 -21.20 -14.83
CA THR A 145 2.18 -20.70 -16.10
C THR A 145 1.12 -20.52 -17.18
N GLU A 146 -0.06 -21.12 -16.98
CA GLU A 146 -1.14 -21.07 -17.95
C GLU A 146 -2.51 -21.27 -17.28
N LEU A 147 -3.53 -20.58 -17.79
CA LEU A 147 -4.94 -20.87 -17.53
C LEU A 147 -5.44 -21.86 -18.59
N LEU A 148 -5.95 -23.00 -18.16
CA LEU A 148 -6.49 -24.02 -19.06
C LEU A 148 -7.94 -23.67 -19.40
N VAL A 149 -8.29 -23.75 -20.68
CA VAL A 149 -9.63 -23.47 -21.22
C VAL A 149 -10.22 -24.67 -21.94
N ASP A 150 -11.54 -24.75 -22.01
CA ASP A 150 -12.26 -25.69 -22.87
C ASP A 150 -12.43 -25.15 -24.30
N GLU A 151 -13.16 -25.92 -25.13
CA GLU A 151 -13.43 -25.58 -26.52
C GLU A 151 -14.28 -24.30 -26.68
N GLU A 152 -15.06 -23.97 -25.67
CA GLU A 152 -15.90 -22.77 -25.59
C GLU A 152 -15.14 -21.54 -25.03
N GLY A 153 -13.91 -21.73 -24.56
CA GLY A 153 -13.05 -20.69 -23.99
C GLY A 153 -13.26 -20.42 -22.50
N ALA A 154 -14.04 -21.26 -21.79
CA ALA A 154 -14.20 -21.15 -20.37
C ALA A 154 -12.98 -21.68 -19.61
N VAL A 155 -12.55 -20.99 -18.53
CA VAL A 155 -11.41 -21.43 -17.72
C VAL A 155 -11.80 -22.66 -16.92
N THR A 156 -11.09 -23.76 -17.14
CA THR A 156 -11.33 -25.08 -16.53
C THR A 156 -10.25 -25.53 -15.54
N GLY A 157 -9.17 -24.76 -15.41
CA GLY A 157 -8.08 -25.11 -14.52
C GLY A 157 -6.83 -24.30 -14.76
N VAL A 158 -5.72 -24.79 -14.22
CA VAL A 158 -4.40 -24.18 -14.36
C VAL A 158 -3.33 -25.22 -14.69
N HIS A 159 -2.30 -24.77 -15.41
CA HIS A 159 -1.05 -25.50 -15.55
C HIS A 159 0.01 -24.84 -14.66
N ALA A 160 0.71 -25.66 -13.86
CA ALA A 160 1.77 -25.20 -12.97
C ALA A 160 2.99 -26.12 -13.06
N VAL A 161 4.17 -25.57 -12.77
CA VAL A 161 5.43 -26.30 -12.79
C VAL A 161 6.17 -26.03 -11.48
N SER A 162 6.37 -27.07 -10.68
CA SER A 162 7.13 -26.92 -9.43
C SER A 162 8.63 -26.74 -9.67
N ALA A 163 9.34 -26.30 -8.65
CA ALA A 163 10.79 -26.05 -8.72
C ALA A 163 11.64 -27.28 -9.10
N ASP A 164 11.13 -28.49 -8.84
CA ASP A 164 11.78 -29.75 -9.24
C ASP A 164 11.45 -30.20 -10.69
N GLY A 165 10.66 -29.38 -11.41
CA GLY A 165 10.23 -29.65 -12.77
C GLY A 165 8.97 -30.51 -12.90
N THR A 166 8.32 -30.88 -11.80
CA THR A 166 7.05 -31.61 -11.85
C THR A 166 5.95 -30.70 -12.42
N GLN A 167 5.21 -31.22 -13.40
CA GLN A 167 4.12 -30.51 -14.05
C GLN A 167 2.79 -30.94 -13.46
N TYR A 168 1.94 -29.95 -13.21
CA TYR A 168 0.60 -30.12 -12.67
C TYR A 168 -0.44 -29.54 -13.62
N ASN A 169 -1.45 -30.33 -13.96
CA ASN A 169 -2.68 -29.85 -14.58
C ASN A 169 -3.78 -29.96 -13.54
N VAL A 170 -4.12 -28.85 -12.92
CA VAL A 170 -5.14 -28.79 -11.87
C VAL A 170 -6.47 -28.41 -12.50
N LYS A 171 -7.43 -29.32 -12.45
CA LYS A 171 -8.78 -29.09 -12.94
C LYS A 171 -9.63 -28.38 -11.87
N ALA A 172 -10.15 -27.22 -12.18
CA ALA A 172 -11.10 -26.50 -11.35
C ALA A 172 -12.52 -27.02 -11.59
N ARG A 173 -13.29 -27.21 -10.51
CA ARG A 173 -14.70 -27.66 -10.61
C ARG A 173 -15.69 -26.51 -10.67
N GLN A 174 -15.35 -25.38 -10.05
CA GLN A 174 -16.20 -24.20 -9.99
C GLN A 174 -15.59 -22.99 -10.68
N GLY A 175 -14.28 -22.81 -10.57
CA GLY A 175 -13.56 -21.69 -11.18
C GLY A 175 -12.13 -21.59 -10.65
N VAL A 176 -11.41 -20.61 -11.18
CA VAL A 176 -10.07 -20.23 -10.76
C VAL A 176 -10.11 -18.82 -10.25
N LEU A 177 -9.69 -18.59 -9.01
CA LEU A 177 -9.50 -17.26 -8.45
C LEU A 177 -8.07 -16.80 -8.70
N LEU A 178 -7.88 -15.69 -9.40
CA LEU A 178 -6.59 -15.01 -9.55
C LEU A 178 -6.39 -14.02 -8.39
N ALA A 179 -5.53 -14.38 -7.44
CA ALA A 179 -5.14 -13.53 -6.32
C ALA A 179 -3.61 -13.31 -6.33
N THR A 180 -3.06 -13.06 -7.52
CA THR A 180 -1.62 -13.04 -7.81
C THR A 180 -0.95 -11.70 -7.55
N GLY A 181 -1.70 -10.69 -7.09
CA GLY A 181 -1.20 -9.33 -6.91
C GLY A 181 -0.91 -8.62 -8.24
N GLY A 182 -0.19 -7.52 -8.14
CA GLY A 182 0.19 -6.69 -9.29
C GLY A 182 1.54 -7.05 -9.89
N PHE A 183 2.17 -6.06 -10.53
CA PHE A 183 3.41 -6.24 -11.29
C PHE A 183 4.56 -5.32 -10.83
N ALA A 184 4.47 -4.73 -9.64
CA ALA A 184 5.48 -3.80 -9.13
C ALA A 184 6.90 -4.40 -8.95
N GLY A 185 7.05 -5.71 -9.00
CA GLY A 185 8.35 -6.42 -9.07
C GLY A 185 8.86 -6.67 -10.50
N ASN A 186 8.15 -6.19 -11.53
CA ASN A 186 8.47 -6.44 -12.94
C ASN A 186 8.77 -5.11 -13.66
N GLY A 187 10.04 -4.70 -13.67
CA GLY A 187 10.47 -3.44 -14.28
C GLY A 187 10.09 -3.29 -15.75
N LYS A 188 9.96 -4.40 -16.50
CA LYS A 188 9.51 -4.33 -17.90
C LYS A 188 8.06 -3.92 -18.02
N MET A 189 7.19 -4.52 -17.19
CA MET A 189 5.78 -4.12 -17.17
C MET A 189 5.60 -2.71 -16.64
N LEU A 190 6.39 -2.31 -15.62
CA LEU A 190 6.38 -0.92 -15.14
C LEU A 190 6.67 0.06 -16.27
N VAL A 191 7.73 -0.16 -17.05
CA VAL A 191 8.04 0.71 -18.21
C VAL A 191 7.02 0.60 -19.33
N GLU A 192 6.46 -0.59 -19.57
CA GLU A 192 5.46 -0.81 -20.63
C GLU A 192 4.17 -0.02 -20.40
N TYR A 193 3.73 0.06 -19.16
CA TYR A 193 2.48 0.74 -18.78
C TYR A 193 2.70 2.17 -18.23
N ASN A 194 3.95 2.59 -18.03
CA ASN A 194 4.27 3.90 -17.49
C ASN A 194 3.84 5.05 -18.42
N GLU A 195 2.92 5.86 -17.94
CA GLU A 195 2.51 7.11 -18.59
C GLU A 195 2.85 8.35 -17.74
N LEU A 196 3.31 8.16 -16.50
CA LEU A 196 3.33 9.19 -15.48
C LEU A 196 4.74 9.61 -15.05
N TRP A 197 5.72 8.72 -15.14
CA TRP A 197 7.06 8.92 -14.57
C TRP A 197 8.10 9.06 -15.69
N GLU A 198 8.42 10.31 -16.08
CA GLU A 198 9.47 10.57 -17.05
C GLU A 198 10.83 10.07 -16.54
N GLY A 199 11.54 9.33 -17.36
CA GLY A 199 12.86 8.78 -17.02
C GLY A 199 12.86 7.44 -16.30
N MET A 200 11.72 6.83 -15.98
CA MET A 200 11.67 5.49 -15.41
C MET A 200 12.27 4.45 -16.37
N THR A 201 13.10 3.55 -15.83
CA THR A 201 13.75 2.47 -16.59
C THR A 201 13.41 1.11 -15.98
N GLU A 202 13.67 0.02 -16.74
CA GLU A 202 13.45 -1.35 -16.25
C GLU A 202 14.25 -1.71 -14.99
N ASP A 203 15.29 -0.93 -14.65
CA ASP A 203 16.12 -1.10 -13.45
C ASP A 203 15.52 -0.41 -12.22
N VAL A 204 14.31 0.15 -12.31
CA VAL A 204 13.63 0.76 -11.16
C VAL A 204 13.48 -0.27 -10.04
N LEU A 205 13.90 0.13 -8.85
CA LEU A 205 13.82 -0.75 -7.68
C LEU A 205 12.40 -0.73 -7.10
N SER A 206 11.99 -1.86 -6.55
CA SER A 206 10.66 -2.00 -5.95
C SER A 206 10.74 -2.26 -4.46
N THR A 207 9.81 -1.69 -3.70
CA THR A 207 9.58 -2.03 -2.29
C THR A 207 8.71 -3.29 -2.14
N ASN A 208 8.14 -3.78 -3.24
CA ASN A 208 7.28 -4.96 -3.26
C ASN A 208 8.07 -6.26 -3.24
N THR A 209 7.37 -7.35 -3.00
CA THR A 209 7.94 -8.70 -3.14
C THR A 209 8.36 -8.97 -4.58
N ALA A 210 9.47 -9.70 -4.76
CA ALA A 210 9.91 -10.17 -6.08
C ALA A 210 8.89 -11.07 -6.79
N GLY A 211 7.88 -11.57 -6.08
CA GLY A 211 6.78 -12.34 -6.66
C GLY A 211 5.67 -11.50 -7.30
N ALA A 212 5.70 -10.17 -7.17
CA ALA A 212 4.75 -9.26 -7.81
C ALA A 212 5.14 -9.03 -9.29
N THR A 213 5.03 -10.08 -10.10
CA THR A 213 5.53 -10.14 -11.48
C THR A 213 4.48 -9.90 -12.56
N GLY A 214 3.19 -9.81 -12.18
CA GLY A 214 2.08 -9.60 -13.12
C GLY A 214 1.64 -10.87 -13.85
N ASP A 215 2.08 -12.04 -13.45
CA ASP A 215 1.81 -13.30 -14.16
C ASP A 215 0.30 -13.56 -14.36
N GLY A 216 -0.51 -13.32 -13.32
CA GLY A 216 -1.95 -13.50 -13.42
C GLY A 216 -2.61 -12.52 -14.40
N ILE A 217 -2.15 -11.27 -14.42
CA ILE A 217 -2.61 -10.25 -15.37
C ILE A 217 -2.30 -10.71 -16.79
N VAL A 218 -1.04 -11.11 -17.05
CA VAL A 218 -0.61 -11.56 -18.37
C VAL A 218 -1.38 -12.81 -18.84
N MET A 219 -1.64 -13.76 -17.91
CA MET A 219 -2.42 -14.96 -18.25
C MET A 219 -3.88 -14.62 -18.56
N ALA A 220 -4.49 -13.72 -17.81
CA ALA A 220 -5.87 -13.29 -18.06
C ALA A 220 -6.00 -12.50 -19.37
N GLN A 221 -5.07 -11.58 -19.67
CA GLN A 221 -5.04 -10.83 -20.93
C GLN A 221 -4.92 -11.75 -22.16
N LYS A 222 -4.15 -12.83 -22.07
CA LYS A 222 -4.06 -13.82 -23.17
C LYS A 222 -5.40 -14.46 -23.52
N LEU A 223 -6.32 -14.48 -22.57
CA LEU A 223 -7.69 -14.97 -22.75
C LEU A 223 -8.70 -13.85 -23.02
N GLY A 224 -8.24 -12.62 -23.24
CA GLY A 224 -9.08 -11.49 -23.61
C GLY A 224 -9.65 -10.70 -22.45
N ALA A 225 -9.12 -10.88 -21.23
CA ALA A 225 -9.51 -10.03 -20.09
C ALA A 225 -9.10 -8.58 -20.34
N ALA A 226 -9.99 -7.66 -20.01
CA ALA A 226 -9.66 -6.23 -19.97
C ALA A 226 -8.79 -5.93 -18.75
N VAL A 227 -8.01 -4.87 -18.84
CA VAL A 227 -7.21 -4.28 -17.75
C VAL A 227 -7.57 -2.82 -17.63
N ASP A 228 -7.41 -2.27 -16.44
CA ASP A 228 -7.68 -0.87 -16.14
C ASP A 228 -6.60 -0.35 -15.20
N GLN A 229 -6.33 0.97 -15.22
CA GLN A 229 -5.41 1.69 -14.35
C GLN A 229 -3.99 1.08 -14.29
N MET A 230 -3.53 0.51 -15.40
CA MET A 230 -2.20 -0.12 -15.47
C MET A 230 -1.07 0.90 -15.31
N GLU A 231 -1.32 2.18 -15.61
CA GLU A 231 -0.41 3.31 -15.43
C GLU A 231 -0.32 3.80 -13.98
N ALA A 232 -1.22 3.34 -13.11
CA ALA A 232 -1.32 3.81 -11.72
C ALA A 232 -0.20 3.22 -10.83
N GLU A 233 1.03 3.63 -11.09
CA GLU A 233 2.23 3.17 -10.41
C GLU A 233 2.62 4.13 -9.28
N MET A 234 2.47 3.69 -8.03
CA MET A 234 2.85 4.49 -6.88
C MET A 234 4.34 4.40 -6.62
N MET A 235 5.05 5.53 -6.72
CA MET A 235 6.44 5.65 -6.32
C MET A 235 6.58 5.87 -4.82
N PHE A 236 7.60 5.24 -4.22
CA PHE A 236 7.91 5.39 -2.81
C PHE A 236 9.22 6.16 -2.61
N PRO A 237 9.16 7.45 -2.18
CA PRO A 237 10.31 8.35 -2.21
C PRO A 237 11.39 8.05 -1.17
N MET A 238 11.14 7.14 -0.22
CA MET A 238 12.04 6.83 0.89
C MET A 238 12.66 5.43 0.82
N ALA A 239 12.63 4.76 -0.33
CA ALA A 239 13.25 3.45 -0.48
C ALA A 239 14.78 3.55 -0.57
N ASP A 240 15.46 2.54 -0.05
CA ASP A 240 16.92 2.41 -0.17
C ASP A 240 17.31 2.19 -1.63
N ARG A 241 18.13 3.07 -2.15
CA ARG A 241 18.56 3.04 -3.55
C ARG A 241 19.30 1.77 -3.99
N LYS A 242 19.90 1.05 -3.08
CA LYS A 242 20.66 -0.18 -3.41
C LYS A 242 19.78 -1.43 -3.46
N THR A 243 18.71 -1.43 -2.70
CA THR A 243 17.90 -2.64 -2.46
C THR A 243 16.42 -2.46 -2.77
N GLY A 244 15.93 -1.23 -2.92
CA GLY A 244 14.50 -0.95 -3.02
C GLY A 244 13.74 -1.17 -1.71
N SER A 245 14.41 -1.53 -0.62
CA SER A 245 13.74 -1.82 0.64
C SER A 245 13.53 -0.58 1.51
N THR A 246 12.58 -0.66 2.44
CA THR A 246 12.31 0.36 3.45
C THR A 246 13.13 0.20 4.74
N GLU A 247 14.02 -0.79 4.78
CA GLU A 247 14.76 -1.18 5.98
C GLU A 247 15.68 -0.08 6.53
N ALA A 248 16.24 0.77 5.66
CA ALA A 248 17.18 1.81 6.06
C ALA A 248 16.50 3.15 6.40
N ILE A 249 15.18 3.22 6.41
CA ILE A 249 14.47 4.48 6.67
C ILE A 249 14.76 4.98 8.09
N VAL A 250 15.17 6.24 8.17
CA VAL A 250 15.33 7.00 9.41
C VAL A 250 14.57 8.33 9.31
N GLY A 251 13.76 8.62 10.31
CA GLY A 251 12.86 9.78 10.30
C GLY A 251 11.60 9.53 9.44
N ASN A 252 10.78 10.54 9.35
CA ASN A 252 9.61 10.59 8.48
C ASN A 252 9.59 11.92 7.72
N THR A 253 8.73 12.05 6.72
CA THR A 253 8.67 13.25 5.88
C THR A 253 8.43 14.53 6.68
N ALA A 254 7.70 14.48 7.78
CA ALA A 254 7.44 15.64 8.65
C ALA A 254 8.64 16.02 9.56
N SER A 255 9.64 15.14 9.72
CA SER A 255 10.76 15.32 10.64
C SER A 255 12.15 15.15 10.01
N CYS A 256 12.23 15.07 8.70
CA CYS A 256 13.47 14.97 7.96
C CYS A 256 13.65 16.15 7.00
N LEU A 257 14.85 16.24 6.44
CA LEU A 257 15.20 17.15 5.36
C LEU A 257 15.68 16.33 4.17
N MET A 258 15.16 16.60 2.98
CA MET A 258 15.62 15.96 1.75
C MET A 258 16.54 16.89 0.96
N VAL A 259 17.74 16.40 0.66
CA VAL A 259 18.71 17.12 -0.15
C VAL A 259 19.17 16.29 -1.34
N ASN A 260 19.47 16.96 -2.44
CA ASN A 260 20.04 16.32 -3.63
C ASN A 260 21.54 16.02 -3.47
N GLN A 261 22.19 15.52 -4.52
CA GLN A 261 23.64 15.23 -4.51
C GLN A 261 24.51 16.47 -4.32
N GLU A 262 23.99 17.63 -4.66
CA GLU A 262 24.64 18.95 -4.51
C GLU A 262 24.45 19.53 -3.09
N GLY A 263 23.74 18.81 -2.21
CA GLY A 263 23.45 19.23 -0.83
C GLY A 263 22.39 20.31 -0.73
N GLN A 264 21.56 20.48 -1.76
CA GLN A 264 20.50 21.47 -1.80
C GLN A 264 19.14 20.83 -1.49
N ARG A 265 18.35 21.47 -0.62
CA ARG A 265 16.96 21.11 -0.42
C ARG A 265 16.16 21.43 -1.68
N PHE A 266 15.38 20.50 -2.18
CA PHE A 266 14.71 20.60 -3.47
C PHE A 266 13.19 20.39 -3.44
N THR A 267 12.65 19.92 -2.32
CA THR A 267 11.22 19.60 -2.19
C THR A 267 10.65 20.05 -0.85
N ASN A 268 9.33 20.01 -0.74
CA ASN A 268 8.61 20.10 0.52
C ASN A 268 8.35 18.69 1.05
N GLU A 269 9.02 18.30 2.11
CA GLU A 269 8.97 16.96 2.68
C GLU A 269 7.58 16.59 3.26
N THR A 270 6.69 17.57 3.44
CA THR A 270 5.31 17.35 3.87
C THR A 270 4.32 17.27 2.70
N GLY A 271 4.81 17.32 1.47
CA GLY A 271 4.03 17.08 0.26
C GLY A 271 3.54 15.65 0.12
N THR A 272 2.79 15.37 -0.93
CA THR A 272 2.35 14.02 -1.23
C THR A 272 3.54 13.12 -1.65
N ARG A 273 3.37 11.81 -1.58
CA ARG A 273 4.38 10.87 -2.12
C ARG A 273 4.66 11.15 -3.59
N TRP A 274 3.61 11.52 -4.32
CA TRP A 274 3.68 11.91 -5.72
C TRP A 274 4.60 13.10 -5.94
N ASP A 275 4.33 14.22 -5.27
CA ASP A 275 5.12 15.44 -5.41
C ASP A 275 6.59 15.22 -5.06
N ILE A 276 6.85 14.49 -3.97
CA ILE A 276 8.20 14.18 -3.53
C ILE A 276 8.92 13.28 -4.53
N SER A 277 8.25 12.24 -5.05
CA SER A 277 8.84 11.32 -6.02
C SER A 277 9.12 12.02 -7.35
N ALA A 278 8.19 12.83 -7.85
CA ALA A 278 8.39 13.65 -9.05
C ALA A 278 9.61 14.59 -8.88
N ALA A 279 9.69 15.27 -7.73
CA ALA A 279 10.82 16.13 -7.45
C ALA A 279 12.16 15.38 -7.35
N ILE A 280 12.17 14.11 -6.94
CA ILE A 280 13.38 13.27 -6.92
C ILE A 280 13.82 12.93 -8.35
N PHE A 281 12.90 12.60 -9.25
CA PHE A 281 13.21 12.32 -10.66
C PHE A 281 13.85 13.51 -11.38
N GLU A 282 13.61 14.74 -10.93
CA GLU A 282 14.25 15.94 -11.44
C GLU A 282 15.69 16.15 -10.95
N GLN A 283 16.15 15.38 -9.95
CA GLN A 283 17.47 15.55 -9.36
C GLN A 283 18.53 14.70 -10.07
N THR A 284 19.79 15.09 -9.90
CA THR A 284 20.93 14.35 -10.46
C THR A 284 20.92 12.89 -10.00
N GLY A 285 20.74 11.97 -10.95
CA GLY A 285 20.76 10.52 -10.74
C GLY A 285 19.55 9.98 -9.98
N ASP A 286 18.40 10.67 -10.06
CA ASP A 286 17.10 10.22 -9.53
C ASP A 286 17.18 9.76 -8.07
N GLN A 287 17.87 10.56 -7.24
CA GLN A 287 18.11 10.21 -5.84
C GLN A 287 18.16 11.41 -4.93
N ALA A 288 17.86 11.15 -3.66
CA ALA A 288 17.96 12.11 -2.57
C ALA A 288 18.68 11.52 -1.36
N TYR A 289 19.16 12.37 -0.49
CA TYR A 289 19.59 12.00 0.86
C TYR A 289 18.57 12.49 1.86
N ILE A 290 18.18 11.61 2.77
CA ILE A 290 17.28 11.92 3.88
C ILE A 290 18.16 12.22 5.09
N ILE A 291 18.04 13.44 5.62
CA ILE A 291 18.77 13.90 6.80
C ILE A 291 17.77 13.97 7.96
N SER A 292 18.03 13.24 9.03
CA SER A 292 17.23 13.27 10.25
C SER A 292 18.12 13.47 11.47
N SER A 293 17.64 14.20 12.46
CA SER A 293 18.35 14.32 13.74
C SER A 293 18.20 13.04 14.56
N SER A 294 19.12 12.82 15.50
CA SER A 294 19.06 11.66 16.41
C SER A 294 17.72 11.56 17.16
N ASN A 295 17.11 12.70 17.49
CA ASN A 295 15.84 12.75 18.23
C ASN A 295 14.63 12.39 17.36
N ASN A 296 14.74 12.56 16.03
CA ASN A 296 13.65 12.36 15.07
C ASN A 296 13.91 11.19 14.12
N SER A 297 14.96 10.42 14.35
CA SER A 297 15.36 9.32 13.45
C SER A 297 14.41 8.12 13.49
N GLY A 298 13.60 7.99 14.53
CA GLY A 298 12.80 6.79 14.76
C GLY A 298 13.63 5.54 15.11
N ILE A 299 14.95 5.71 15.35
CA ILE A 299 15.81 4.62 15.79
C ILE A 299 15.48 4.26 17.22
N GLN A 300 15.15 2.98 17.46
CA GLN A 300 14.88 2.42 18.78
C GLN A 300 15.70 1.16 18.98
N ASP A 301 16.32 1.00 20.14
CA ASP A 301 17.14 -0.18 20.50
C ASP A 301 18.19 -0.56 19.46
N GLY A 302 18.77 0.45 18.77
CA GLY A 302 19.76 0.24 17.72
C GLY A 302 19.21 -0.25 16.38
N ARG A 303 17.90 -0.18 16.19
CA ARG A 303 17.22 -0.56 14.94
C ARG A 303 16.57 0.63 14.27
N THR A 304 16.56 0.61 12.94
CA THR A 304 15.80 1.55 12.10
C THR A 304 14.29 1.30 12.24
N GLN A 305 13.47 2.18 11.71
CA GLN A 305 12.02 1.97 11.64
C GLN A 305 11.63 0.69 10.86
N GLY A 306 12.43 0.30 9.86
CA GLY A 306 12.27 -0.95 9.12
C GLY A 306 12.87 -2.18 9.82
N GLY A 307 13.27 -2.06 11.10
CA GLY A 307 13.73 -3.18 11.93
C GLY A 307 15.19 -3.59 11.72
N SER A 308 15.94 -2.93 10.84
CA SER A 308 17.34 -3.28 10.54
C SER A 308 18.32 -2.73 11.56
N ASP A 309 19.39 -3.49 11.80
CA ASP A 309 20.50 -3.09 12.70
C ASP A 309 21.24 -1.88 12.15
N VAL A 310 21.27 -0.80 12.94
CA VAL A 310 21.85 0.49 12.55
C VAL A 310 23.37 0.39 12.29
N GLU A 311 24.11 -0.36 13.12
CA GLU A 311 25.56 -0.49 12.94
C GLU A 311 25.91 -1.30 11.69
N ALA A 312 25.10 -2.31 11.35
CA ALA A 312 25.24 -3.02 10.09
C ALA A 312 24.95 -2.11 8.89
N MET A 313 23.92 -1.25 8.98
CA MET A 313 23.60 -0.28 7.92
C MET A 313 24.69 0.77 7.73
N LEU A 314 25.28 1.27 8.82
CA LEU A 314 26.44 2.18 8.77
C LEU A 314 27.65 1.51 8.11
N LYS A 315 27.94 0.26 8.49
CA LYS A 315 29.07 -0.51 7.95
C LYS A 315 28.96 -0.78 6.46
N ASN A 316 27.76 -1.04 5.97
CA ASN A 316 27.55 -1.33 4.54
C ASN A 316 27.21 -0.09 3.69
N GLY A 317 27.25 1.12 4.30
CA GLY A 317 27.06 2.39 3.63
C GLY A 317 25.62 2.65 3.15
N ARG A 318 24.64 2.09 3.86
CA ARG A 318 23.21 2.37 3.67
C ARG A 318 22.70 3.45 4.61
N LEU A 319 23.38 3.68 5.73
CA LEU A 319 23.22 4.82 6.61
C LEU A 319 24.54 5.56 6.76
N PHE A 320 24.44 6.83 7.11
CA PHE A 320 25.57 7.69 7.41
C PHE A 320 25.30 8.39 8.75
N ARG A 321 26.34 8.61 9.55
CA ARG A 321 26.26 9.34 10.80
C ARG A 321 27.25 10.49 10.78
N ALA A 322 26.79 11.66 11.20
CA ALA A 322 27.62 12.83 11.41
C ALA A 322 27.43 13.35 12.84
N ASP A 323 28.45 13.96 13.41
CA ASP A 323 28.40 14.47 14.78
C ASP A 323 27.73 15.84 14.90
N THR A 324 27.53 16.54 13.79
CA THR A 324 26.76 17.81 13.69
C THR A 324 26.29 18.04 12.27
#